data_fe828f7e87e49a3881e9b63387479225
#
_entry.id   fe828f7e87e49a3881e9b63387479225
#
_cell.length_a   1.000
_cell.length_b   1.000
_cell.length_c   1.000
_cell.angle_alpha   90.00
_cell.angle_beta   90.00
_cell.angle_gamma   90.00
#
_symmetry.space_group_name_H-M   'P 1'
#
loop_
_entity.id
_entity.type
_entity.pdbx_description
1 polymer ?
#
loop_
_entity_poly.entity_id
_entity_poly.type
_entity_poly.pdbx_seq_one_letter_code
_entity_poly.pdbx_strand_id
1 'polypeptide(L)'
;MANVWRSVRLTLETIKWEHSIFALPFALTGAVLAARGWPRPAVLGWIVLCMVSARSAAMAFNRLVDARLDAENPRTKMRALAAGKLSAGFVAGFVVLSAAVFVLGAAMLNRLTLELALPTLAVLLAYSYMKRVSRWSHAVLGLALGIAPSAAWIAVRGSLDWRITVLTAAVLLWVGGFDVLYACQDFEFDRAAGLKSVPQAFGLDAAFWLARAMHVGMVGLLAWLVRLFALGGLAWAGVAVVAALLIYEHSIISPRDLRRMNAAFFTLNGVISVVFFGFVAADVLLHK
;
A
#
# COMPACT_ATOMS: atom_id res chain seq x y z
N MET A 1 7.30 -31.61 9.77
CA MET A 1 7.84 -30.67 8.75
C MET A 1 6.83 -30.38 7.64
N ALA A 2 6.19 -31.37 7.01
CA ALA A 2 5.17 -31.11 5.95
C ALA A 2 4.03 -30.16 6.35
N ASN A 3 3.59 -30.19 7.61
CA ASN A 3 2.51 -29.31 8.10
C ASN A 3 2.94 -27.83 8.22
N VAL A 4 4.19 -27.56 8.58
CA VAL A 4 4.70 -26.18 8.71
C VAL A 4 4.84 -25.52 7.34
N TRP A 5 5.44 -26.23 6.37
CA TRP A 5 5.57 -25.73 4.99
C TRP A 5 4.21 -25.43 4.35
N ARG A 6 3.22 -26.31 4.59
CA ARG A 6 1.83 -26.05 4.13
C ARG A 6 1.26 -24.78 4.78
N SER A 7 1.46 -24.61 6.08
CA SER A 7 0.97 -23.42 6.80
C SER A 7 1.67 -22.14 6.32
N VAL A 8 2.98 -22.16 6.08
CA VAL A 8 3.73 -21.04 5.51
C VAL A 8 3.19 -20.67 4.13
N ARG A 9 3.03 -21.65 3.24
CA ARG A 9 2.49 -21.42 1.90
C ARG A 9 1.08 -20.81 1.96
N LEU A 10 0.18 -21.37 2.77
CA LEU A 10 -1.17 -20.86 2.96
C LEU A 10 -1.17 -19.43 3.53
N THR A 11 -0.22 -19.11 4.43
CA THR A 11 -0.09 -17.75 4.95
C THR A 11 0.35 -16.79 3.86
N LEU A 12 1.37 -17.12 3.05
CA LEU A 12 1.83 -16.31 1.94
C LEU A 12 0.70 -16.07 0.91
N GLU A 13 -0.06 -17.11 0.55
CA GLU A 13 -1.24 -16.99 -0.32
C GLU A 13 -2.31 -16.09 0.33
N THR A 14 -2.52 -16.18 1.64
CA THR A 14 -3.52 -15.40 2.39
C THR A 14 -3.16 -13.92 2.48
N ILE A 15 -1.88 -13.59 2.68
CA ILE A 15 -1.40 -12.19 2.70
C ILE A 15 -1.22 -11.61 1.30
N LYS A 16 -1.38 -12.43 0.28
CA LYS A 16 -1.22 -12.03 -1.13
C LYS A 16 0.10 -11.28 -1.34
N TRP A 17 1.19 -11.98 -1.10
CA TRP A 17 2.55 -11.41 -1.14
C TRP A 17 2.86 -10.70 -2.48
N GLU A 18 2.21 -11.12 -3.57
CA GLU A 18 2.32 -10.50 -4.91
C GLU A 18 1.92 -9.02 -4.89
N HIS A 19 1.04 -8.62 -3.98
CA HIS A 19 0.62 -7.22 -3.87
C HIS A 19 1.64 -6.30 -3.20
N SER A 20 2.81 -6.82 -2.80
CA SER A 20 3.94 -5.98 -2.36
C SER A 20 4.41 -5.04 -3.46
N ILE A 21 4.07 -5.36 -4.73
CA ILE A 21 4.36 -4.53 -5.89
C ILE A 21 3.69 -3.15 -5.86
N PHE A 22 2.65 -2.94 -5.04
CA PHE A 22 1.99 -1.61 -5.02
C PHE A 22 2.85 -0.54 -4.32
N ALA A 23 3.35 -0.81 -3.13
CA ALA A 23 4.10 0.17 -2.34
C ALA A 23 5.61 0.15 -2.59
N LEU A 24 6.18 -1.01 -2.95
CA LEU A 24 7.62 -1.17 -3.13
C LEU A 24 8.20 -0.23 -4.20
N PRO A 25 7.61 -0.06 -5.40
CA PRO A 25 8.15 0.88 -6.40
C PRO A 25 8.18 2.32 -5.89
N PHE A 26 7.20 2.76 -5.12
CA PHE A 26 7.20 4.10 -4.52
C PHE A 26 8.26 4.25 -3.41
N ALA A 27 8.48 3.20 -2.61
CA ALA A 27 9.60 3.19 -1.66
C ALA A 27 10.95 3.29 -2.39
N LEU A 28 11.12 2.54 -3.48
CA LEU A 28 12.32 2.62 -4.32
C LEU A 28 12.47 3.99 -4.99
N THR A 29 11.38 4.62 -5.40
CA THR A 29 11.39 6.02 -5.88
C THR A 29 11.95 6.95 -4.81
N GLY A 30 11.47 6.84 -3.55
CA GLY A 30 12.01 7.62 -2.43
C GLY A 30 13.49 7.37 -2.18
N ALA A 31 13.92 6.11 -2.26
CA ALA A 31 15.33 5.73 -2.10
C ALA A 31 16.24 6.28 -3.20
N VAL A 32 15.80 6.21 -4.48
CA VAL A 32 16.53 6.72 -5.64
C VAL A 32 16.65 8.25 -5.59
N LEU A 33 15.57 8.94 -5.26
CA LEU A 33 15.57 10.40 -5.07
C LEU A 33 16.50 10.80 -3.92
N ALA A 34 16.50 10.07 -2.80
CA ALA A 34 17.37 10.30 -1.66
C ALA A 34 18.85 10.13 -2.02
N ALA A 35 19.17 9.07 -2.76
CA ALA A 35 20.55 8.78 -3.17
C ALA A 35 21.04 9.65 -4.33
N ARG A 36 20.12 10.33 -5.05
CA ARG A 36 20.39 10.95 -6.37
C ARG A 36 21.03 9.94 -7.33
N GLY A 37 20.49 8.72 -7.37
CA GLY A 37 21.02 7.58 -8.12
C GLY A 37 20.63 6.27 -7.42
N TRP A 38 21.39 5.20 -7.64
CA TRP A 38 21.17 3.94 -6.93
C TRP A 38 21.72 4.00 -5.51
N PRO A 39 20.92 3.70 -4.47
CA PRO A 39 21.43 3.49 -3.12
C PRO A 39 22.40 2.31 -3.06
N ARG A 40 23.21 2.23 -2.00
CA ARG A 40 24.09 1.08 -1.76
C ARG A 40 23.27 -0.21 -1.75
N PRO A 41 23.74 -1.31 -2.38
CA PRO A 41 22.98 -2.57 -2.45
C PRO A 41 22.52 -3.11 -1.10
N ALA A 42 23.36 -2.99 -0.06
CA ALA A 42 23.00 -3.40 1.30
C ALA A 42 21.81 -2.58 1.85
N VAL A 43 21.77 -1.25 1.62
CA VAL A 43 20.65 -0.39 2.04
C VAL A 43 19.37 -0.78 1.30
N LEU A 44 19.46 -1.03 -0.03
CA LEU A 44 18.32 -1.51 -0.81
C LEU A 44 17.81 -2.86 -0.30
N GLY A 45 18.69 -3.79 0.02
CA GLY A 45 18.33 -5.10 0.59
C GLY A 45 17.55 -4.95 1.90
N TRP A 46 18.01 -4.08 2.80
CA TRP A 46 17.32 -3.81 4.06
C TRP A 46 15.98 -3.08 3.86
N ILE A 47 15.89 -2.13 2.92
CA ILE A 47 14.61 -1.47 2.56
C ILE A 47 13.61 -2.51 2.07
N VAL A 48 13.99 -3.39 1.14
CA VAL A 48 13.11 -4.44 0.61
C VAL A 48 12.66 -5.39 1.73
N LEU A 49 13.58 -5.81 2.60
CA LEU A 49 13.25 -6.66 3.74
C LEU A 49 12.26 -5.97 4.68
N CYS A 50 12.47 -4.69 5.01
CA CYS A 50 11.54 -3.90 5.83
C CYS A 50 10.16 -3.82 5.16
N MET A 51 10.09 -3.53 3.86
CA MET A 51 8.83 -3.43 3.13
C MET A 51 8.05 -4.75 3.13
N VAL A 52 8.73 -5.87 2.85
CA VAL A 52 8.09 -7.20 2.82
C VAL A 52 7.64 -7.61 4.22
N SER A 53 8.49 -7.44 5.24
CA SER A 53 8.18 -7.86 6.61
C SER A 53 7.09 -6.99 7.26
N ALA A 54 7.13 -5.66 7.10
CA ALA A 54 6.09 -4.76 7.58
C ALA A 54 4.72 -5.08 6.96
N ARG A 55 4.69 -5.28 5.63
CA ARG A 55 3.48 -5.68 4.93
C ARG A 55 2.97 -7.04 5.39
N SER A 56 3.86 -8.02 5.54
CA SER A 56 3.51 -9.36 6.02
C SER A 56 2.87 -9.30 7.41
N ALA A 57 3.46 -8.54 8.33
CA ALA A 57 2.91 -8.30 9.65
C ALA A 57 1.51 -7.66 9.58
N ALA A 58 1.36 -6.56 8.82
CA ALA A 58 0.11 -5.82 8.70
C ALA A 58 -1.01 -6.69 8.09
N MET A 59 -0.74 -7.41 7.00
CA MET A 59 -1.74 -8.24 6.32
C MET A 59 -2.14 -9.45 7.16
N ALA A 60 -1.16 -10.14 7.79
CA ALA A 60 -1.47 -11.27 8.67
C ALA A 60 -2.27 -10.81 9.90
N PHE A 61 -1.91 -9.67 10.49
CA PHE A 61 -2.66 -9.07 11.59
C PHE A 61 -4.09 -8.70 11.17
N ASN A 62 -4.27 -8.09 10.00
CA ASN A 62 -5.60 -7.80 9.46
C ASN A 62 -6.44 -9.08 9.33
N ARG A 63 -5.85 -10.22 8.88
CA ARG A 63 -6.56 -11.49 8.84
C ARG A 63 -6.97 -12.00 10.21
N LEU A 64 -6.14 -11.82 11.25
CA LEU A 64 -6.49 -12.18 12.63
C LEU A 64 -7.66 -11.36 13.15
N VAL A 65 -7.58 -10.05 13.00
CA VAL A 65 -8.61 -9.11 13.49
C VAL A 65 -9.93 -9.34 12.76
N ASP A 66 -9.90 -9.59 11.45
CA ASP A 66 -11.09 -9.70 10.61
C ASP A 66 -11.60 -11.15 10.45
N ALA A 67 -10.99 -12.15 11.11
CA ALA A 67 -11.31 -13.57 10.89
C ALA A 67 -12.79 -13.89 11.00
N ARG A 68 -13.51 -13.31 11.98
CA ARG A 68 -14.95 -13.51 12.17
C ARG A 68 -15.76 -12.83 11.05
N LEU A 69 -15.44 -11.58 10.74
CA LEU A 69 -16.11 -10.83 9.66
C LEU A 69 -15.86 -11.48 8.29
N ASP A 70 -14.63 -11.97 8.07
CA ASP A 70 -14.27 -12.69 6.85
C ASP A 70 -15.07 -13.99 6.68
N ALA A 71 -15.38 -14.70 7.77
CA ALA A 71 -16.19 -15.92 7.74
C ALA A 71 -17.66 -15.65 7.38
N GLU A 72 -18.19 -14.49 7.76
CA GLU A 72 -19.57 -14.06 7.49
C GLU A 72 -19.72 -13.46 6.07
N ASN A 73 -18.65 -12.91 5.47
CA ASN A 73 -18.69 -12.27 4.16
C ASN A 73 -18.56 -13.31 3.02
N PRO A 74 -19.55 -13.43 2.10
CA PRO A 74 -19.52 -14.37 0.97
C PRO A 74 -18.25 -14.29 0.11
N ARG A 75 -17.65 -13.08 -0.03
CA ARG A 75 -16.45 -12.84 -0.84
C ARG A 75 -15.17 -13.34 -0.15
N THR A 76 -15.13 -13.35 1.19
CA THR A 76 -13.89 -13.61 1.95
C THR A 76 -13.93 -14.88 2.80
N LYS A 77 -15.07 -15.55 2.95
CA LYS A 77 -15.26 -16.77 3.78
C LYS A 77 -14.33 -17.92 3.41
N MET A 78 -13.79 -17.94 2.19
CA MET A 78 -12.83 -18.97 1.73
C MET A 78 -11.38 -18.66 2.09
N ARG A 79 -11.09 -17.52 2.74
CA ARG A 79 -9.75 -17.20 3.24
C ARG A 79 -9.29 -18.24 4.25
N ALA A 80 -8.00 -18.60 4.22
CA ALA A 80 -7.51 -19.77 4.95
C ALA A 80 -7.79 -19.73 6.47
N LEU A 81 -7.72 -18.55 7.10
CA LEU A 81 -8.01 -18.41 8.52
C LEU A 81 -9.54 -18.48 8.79
N ALA A 82 -10.34 -17.76 8.02
CA ALA A 82 -11.81 -17.77 8.13
C ALA A 82 -12.40 -19.18 7.87
N ALA A 83 -11.80 -19.92 6.93
CA ALA A 83 -12.16 -21.29 6.58
C ALA A 83 -11.58 -22.37 7.52
N GLY A 84 -10.89 -21.98 8.61
CA GLY A 84 -10.30 -22.92 9.58
C GLY A 84 -9.09 -23.73 9.05
N LYS A 85 -8.52 -23.35 7.90
CA LYS A 85 -7.34 -24.04 7.29
C LYS A 85 -6.02 -23.64 7.95
N LEU A 86 -6.00 -22.51 8.67
CA LEU A 86 -4.87 -21.99 9.45
C LEU A 86 -5.31 -21.76 10.90
N SER A 87 -4.44 -22.03 11.86
CA SER A 87 -4.69 -21.67 13.26
C SER A 87 -4.36 -20.19 13.53
N ALA A 88 -5.16 -19.56 14.38
CA ALA A 88 -4.92 -18.17 14.81
C ALA A 88 -3.56 -18.02 15.50
N GLY A 89 -3.13 -19.01 16.29
CA GLY A 89 -1.83 -19.01 16.97
C GLY A 89 -0.66 -19.02 15.99
N PHE A 90 -0.75 -19.78 14.90
CA PHE A 90 0.28 -19.76 13.84
C PHE A 90 0.37 -18.40 13.16
N VAL A 91 -0.78 -17.81 12.81
CA VAL A 91 -0.82 -16.49 12.17
C VAL A 91 -0.31 -15.40 13.12
N ALA A 92 -0.65 -15.47 14.42
CA ALA A 92 -0.13 -14.55 15.43
C ALA A 92 1.41 -14.65 15.57
N GLY A 93 1.95 -15.87 15.62
CA GLY A 93 3.40 -16.10 15.60
C GLY A 93 4.08 -15.52 14.35
N PHE A 94 3.43 -15.66 13.19
CA PHE A 94 3.93 -15.07 11.94
C PHE A 94 3.91 -13.53 11.96
N VAL A 95 2.89 -12.90 12.58
CA VAL A 95 2.85 -11.44 12.78
C VAL A 95 4.01 -10.99 13.65
N VAL A 96 4.24 -11.65 14.79
CA VAL A 96 5.33 -11.29 15.72
C VAL A 96 6.70 -11.44 15.03
N LEU A 97 6.91 -12.56 14.34
CA LEU A 97 8.16 -12.79 13.61
C LEU A 97 8.39 -11.73 12.53
N SER A 98 7.37 -11.43 11.73
CA SER A 98 7.46 -10.42 10.67
C SER A 98 7.72 -9.02 11.26
N ALA A 99 7.07 -8.66 12.36
CA ALA A 99 7.32 -7.40 13.06
C ALA A 99 8.75 -7.33 13.62
N ALA A 100 9.27 -8.42 14.20
CA ALA A 100 10.63 -8.49 14.69
C ALA A 100 11.67 -8.33 13.56
N VAL A 101 11.45 -8.98 12.42
CA VAL A 101 12.30 -8.84 11.22
C VAL A 101 12.27 -7.41 10.69
N PHE A 102 11.11 -6.75 10.71
CA PHE A 102 10.98 -5.35 10.33
C PHE A 102 11.81 -4.43 11.24
N VAL A 103 11.69 -4.58 12.56
CA VAL A 103 12.45 -3.77 13.54
C VAL A 103 13.95 -4.02 13.41
N LEU A 104 14.36 -5.29 13.22
CA LEU A 104 15.76 -5.64 12.96
C LEU A 104 16.27 -4.97 11.69
N GLY A 105 15.52 -5.05 10.59
CA GLY A 105 15.87 -4.38 9.33
C GLY A 105 16.00 -2.86 9.49
N ALA A 106 15.10 -2.24 10.26
CA ALA A 106 15.16 -0.82 10.58
C ALA A 106 16.43 -0.46 11.39
N ALA A 107 16.82 -1.30 12.36
CA ALA A 107 18.04 -1.14 13.14
C ALA A 107 19.32 -1.22 12.29
N MET A 108 19.31 -2.05 11.25
CA MET A 108 20.44 -2.21 10.33
C MET A 108 20.59 -1.05 9.34
N LEU A 109 19.57 -0.19 9.21
CA LEU A 109 19.60 0.98 8.33
C LEU A 109 20.22 2.19 9.04
N ASN A 110 19.52 2.79 9.99
CA ASN A 110 20.03 3.90 10.81
C ASN A 110 19.15 4.13 12.05
N ARG A 111 19.65 4.98 12.96
CA ARG A 111 18.98 5.27 14.22
C ARG A 111 17.56 5.83 14.05
N LEU A 112 17.36 6.80 13.15
CA LEU A 112 16.03 7.40 12.94
C LEU A 112 15.04 6.39 12.39
N THR A 113 15.48 5.52 11.47
CA THR A 113 14.63 4.42 10.94
C THR A 113 14.20 3.49 12.08
N LEU A 114 15.10 3.15 13.01
CA LEU A 114 14.77 2.33 14.17
C LEU A 114 13.79 3.04 15.12
N GLU A 115 14.01 4.31 15.42
CA GLU A 115 13.12 5.10 16.29
C GLU A 115 11.69 5.19 15.72
N LEU A 116 11.56 5.26 14.38
CA LEU A 116 10.28 5.31 13.69
C LEU A 116 9.66 3.94 13.43
N ALA A 117 10.36 2.83 13.67
CA ALA A 117 9.86 1.49 13.36
C ALA A 117 8.60 1.14 14.17
N LEU A 118 8.58 1.36 15.49
CA LEU A 118 7.42 1.08 16.32
C LEU A 118 6.22 1.99 16.02
N PRO A 119 6.36 3.33 15.89
CA PRO A 119 5.28 4.19 15.41
C PRO A 119 4.71 3.74 14.06
N THR A 120 5.57 3.35 13.13
CA THR A 120 5.14 2.84 11.81
C THR A 120 4.32 1.55 11.96
N LEU A 121 4.80 0.56 12.74
CA LEU A 121 4.04 -0.65 13.02
C LEU A 121 2.70 -0.33 13.67
N ALA A 122 2.64 0.61 14.61
CA ALA A 122 1.39 1.00 15.24
C ALA A 122 0.36 1.49 14.21
N VAL A 123 0.77 2.35 13.26
CA VAL A 123 -0.12 2.80 12.16
C VAL A 123 -0.56 1.63 11.28
N LEU A 124 0.38 0.75 10.89
CA LEU A 124 0.11 -0.40 10.03
C LEU A 124 -0.87 -1.41 10.67
N LEU A 125 -0.78 -1.62 11.97
CA LEU A 125 -1.65 -2.55 12.68
C LEU A 125 -3.00 -1.91 13.03
N ALA A 126 -3.00 -0.64 13.46
CA ALA A 126 -4.22 0.11 13.81
C ALA A 126 -5.21 0.20 12.64
N TYR A 127 -4.73 0.24 11.40
CA TYR A 127 -5.57 0.21 10.21
C TYR A 127 -6.63 -0.91 10.23
N SER A 128 -6.28 -2.11 10.76
CA SER A 128 -7.19 -3.26 10.81
C SER A 128 -8.48 -3.01 11.60
N TYR A 129 -8.47 -2.04 12.51
CA TYR A 129 -9.67 -1.69 13.31
C TYR A 129 -10.48 -0.54 12.70
N MET A 130 -9.93 0.15 11.70
CA MET A 130 -10.50 1.43 11.25
C MET A 130 -11.92 1.31 10.67
N LYS A 131 -12.24 0.22 9.96
CA LYS A 131 -13.60 -0.02 9.45
C LYS A 131 -14.67 -0.14 10.55
N ARG A 132 -14.28 -0.45 11.78
CA ARG A 132 -15.19 -0.53 12.95
C ARG A 132 -15.43 0.84 13.56
N VAL A 133 -14.48 1.77 13.37
CA VAL A 133 -14.46 3.06 14.07
C VAL A 133 -14.82 4.21 13.13
N SER A 134 -14.28 4.24 11.91
CA SER A 134 -14.35 5.39 11.03
C SER A 134 -14.62 5.05 9.57
N ARG A 135 -15.44 5.86 8.91
CA ARG A 135 -15.64 5.83 7.46
C ARG A 135 -14.39 6.22 6.65
N TRP A 136 -13.42 6.87 7.30
CA TRP A 136 -12.15 7.28 6.70
C TRP A 136 -11.04 6.22 6.77
N SER A 137 -11.41 4.94 6.97
CA SER A 137 -10.46 3.81 6.97
C SER A 137 -9.55 3.78 5.74
N HIS A 138 -10.08 4.20 4.58
CA HIS A 138 -9.34 4.29 3.32
C HIS A 138 -8.17 5.27 3.38
N ALA A 139 -8.33 6.42 4.05
CA ALA A 139 -7.24 7.38 4.26
C ALA A 139 -6.15 6.83 5.19
N VAL A 140 -6.54 6.03 6.20
CA VAL A 140 -5.57 5.37 7.09
C VAL A 140 -4.79 4.29 6.35
N LEU A 141 -5.44 3.50 5.47
CA LEU A 141 -4.74 2.57 4.58
C LEU A 141 -3.81 3.33 3.64
N GLY A 142 -4.30 4.42 3.06
CA GLY A 142 -3.50 5.31 2.22
C GLY A 142 -2.25 5.81 2.93
N LEU A 143 -2.37 6.25 4.18
CA LEU A 143 -1.23 6.66 5.01
C LEU A 143 -0.28 5.49 5.29
N ALA A 144 -0.83 4.31 5.62
CA ALA A 144 -0.03 3.12 5.93
C ALA A 144 0.91 2.72 4.77
N LEU A 145 0.44 2.84 3.51
CA LEU A 145 1.29 2.61 2.34
C LEU A 145 2.07 3.87 1.94
N GLY A 146 1.50 5.04 2.15
CA GLY A 146 2.10 6.34 1.84
C GLY A 146 3.35 6.67 2.64
N ILE A 147 3.54 6.09 3.82
CA ILE A 147 4.77 6.23 4.62
C ILE A 147 6.01 5.65 3.89
N ALA A 148 5.82 4.67 3.00
CA ALA A 148 6.92 3.92 2.40
C ALA A 148 7.99 4.77 1.68
N PRO A 149 7.65 5.76 0.82
CA PRO A 149 8.68 6.62 0.19
C PRO A 149 9.47 7.46 1.20
N SER A 150 8.80 8.04 2.21
CA SER A 150 9.49 8.80 3.26
C SER A 150 10.37 7.90 4.13
N ALA A 151 9.91 6.70 4.47
CA ALA A 151 10.71 5.73 5.21
C ALA A 151 11.96 5.30 4.43
N ALA A 152 11.82 5.03 3.13
CA ALA A 152 12.96 4.71 2.27
C ALA A 152 13.93 5.87 2.09
N TRP A 153 13.43 7.11 2.03
CA TRP A 153 14.28 8.31 2.06
C TRP A 153 15.10 8.38 3.35
N ILE A 154 14.45 8.23 4.51
CA ILE A 154 15.11 8.23 5.82
C ILE A 154 16.13 7.08 5.91
N ALA A 155 15.80 5.90 5.39
CA ALA A 155 16.70 4.76 5.36
C ALA A 155 18.02 5.06 4.63
N VAL A 156 17.98 5.88 3.57
CA VAL A 156 19.16 6.28 2.79
C VAL A 156 19.90 7.46 3.42
N ARG A 157 19.17 8.49 3.93
CA ARG A 157 19.73 9.77 4.37
C ARG A 157 19.95 9.88 5.88
N GLY A 158 19.24 9.11 6.69
CA GLY A 158 19.21 9.28 8.14
C GLY A 158 18.46 10.54 8.62
N SER A 159 17.78 11.22 7.72
CA SER A 159 16.99 12.44 7.98
C SER A 159 15.80 12.54 7.05
N LEU A 160 14.76 13.28 7.44
CA LEU A 160 13.59 13.53 6.60
C LEU A 160 13.75 14.87 5.89
N ASP A 161 13.52 14.89 4.57
CA ASP A 161 13.32 16.11 3.79
C ASP A 161 11.81 16.28 3.54
N TRP A 162 11.24 17.45 3.80
CA TRP A 162 9.82 17.68 3.62
C TRP A 162 9.34 17.44 2.18
N ARG A 163 10.23 17.62 1.18
CA ARG A 163 9.88 17.41 -0.23
C ARG A 163 9.41 15.98 -0.54
N ILE A 164 9.97 14.98 0.13
CA ILE A 164 9.53 13.59 -0.06
C ILE A 164 8.14 13.32 0.52
N THR A 165 7.67 14.12 1.48
CA THR A 165 6.32 13.98 2.02
C THR A 165 5.23 14.26 0.98
N VAL A 166 5.57 14.99 -0.09
CA VAL A 166 4.69 15.16 -1.27
C VAL A 166 4.42 13.83 -1.95
N LEU A 167 5.45 12.97 -2.09
CA LEU A 167 5.25 11.60 -2.61
C LEU A 167 4.45 10.73 -1.63
N THR A 168 4.68 10.87 -0.33
CA THR A 168 3.85 10.23 0.71
C THR A 168 2.37 10.62 0.55
N ALA A 169 2.08 11.91 0.38
CA ALA A 169 0.71 12.39 0.18
C ALA A 169 0.12 11.90 -1.16
N ALA A 170 0.91 11.86 -2.23
CA ALA A 170 0.47 11.31 -3.51
C ALA A 170 0.07 9.83 -3.39
N VAL A 171 0.90 9.01 -2.74
CA VAL A 171 0.62 7.59 -2.49
C VAL A 171 -0.59 7.41 -1.57
N LEU A 172 -0.74 8.25 -0.54
CA LEU A 172 -1.92 8.25 0.34
C LEU A 172 -3.21 8.46 -0.48
N LEU A 173 -3.24 9.47 -1.35
CA LEU A 173 -4.41 9.75 -2.18
C LEU A 173 -4.67 8.61 -3.17
N TRP A 174 -3.64 8.09 -3.79
CA TRP A 174 -3.78 6.98 -4.73
C TRP A 174 -4.33 5.72 -4.06
N VAL A 175 -3.70 5.29 -2.96
CA VAL A 175 -4.13 4.10 -2.21
C VAL A 175 -5.53 4.28 -1.64
N GLY A 176 -5.81 5.45 -1.04
CA GLY A 176 -7.12 5.76 -0.50
C GLY A 176 -8.19 5.76 -1.59
N GLY A 177 -7.90 6.31 -2.76
CA GLY A 177 -8.81 6.34 -3.91
C GLY A 177 -9.16 4.95 -4.42
N PHE A 178 -8.16 4.10 -4.68
CA PHE A 178 -8.44 2.76 -5.16
C PHE A 178 -9.08 1.85 -4.07
N ASP A 179 -8.77 2.07 -2.79
CA ASP A 179 -9.41 1.31 -1.71
C ASP A 179 -10.88 1.71 -1.51
N VAL A 180 -11.23 2.98 -1.71
CA VAL A 180 -12.63 3.44 -1.78
C VAL A 180 -13.37 2.71 -2.90
N LEU A 181 -12.79 2.61 -4.09
CA LEU A 181 -13.39 1.87 -5.22
C LEU A 181 -13.54 0.39 -4.89
N TYR A 182 -12.49 -0.22 -4.34
CA TYR A 182 -12.49 -1.64 -4.00
C TYR A 182 -13.53 -1.97 -2.94
N ALA A 183 -13.75 -1.09 -1.97
CA ALA A 183 -14.77 -1.24 -0.92
C ALA A 183 -16.20 -1.21 -1.46
N CYS A 184 -16.44 -0.68 -2.67
CA CYS A 184 -17.76 -0.73 -3.31
C CYS A 184 -18.27 -2.16 -3.52
N GLN A 185 -17.36 -3.16 -3.64
CA GLN A 185 -17.73 -4.57 -3.77
C GLN A 185 -18.35 -5.15 -2.48
N ASP A 186 -18.04 -4.55 -1.32
CA ASP A 186 -18.53 -4.99 -0.02
C ASP A 186 -19.70 -4.12 0.49
N PHE A 187 -20.26 -3.23 -0.36
CA PHE A 187 -21.26 -2.22 0.04
C PHE A 187 -22.44 -2.82 0.83
N GLU A 188 -23.07 -3.88 0.29
CA GLU A 188 -24.22 -4.52 0.93
C GLU A 188 -23.82 -5.24 2.23
N PHE A 189 -22.67 -5.92 2.23
CA PHE A 189 -22.15 -6.57 3.41
C PHE A 189 -21.77 -5.56 4.51
N ASP A 190 -21.02 -4.51 4.17
CA ASP A 190 -20.60 -3.47 5.11
C ASP A 190 -21.83 -2.80 5.75
N ARG A 191 -22.89 -2.58 4.96
CA ARG A 191 -24.17 -2.02 5.43
C ARG A 191 -24.87 -2.98 6.40
N ALA A 192 -24.97 -4.25 6.08
CA ALA A 192 -25.61 -5.25 6.93
C ALA A 192 -24.84 -5.52 8.21
N ALA A 193 -23.50 -5.53 8.15
CA ALA A 193 -22.62 -5.77 9.30
C ALA A 193 -22.34 -4.52 10.16
N GLY A 194 -22.88 -3.34 9.79
CA GLY A 194 -22.63 -2.07 10.49
C GLY A 194 -21.20 -1.58 10.43
N LEU A 195 -20.43 -2.02 9.41
CA LEU A 195 -19.07 -1.55 9.16
C LEU A 195 -19.09 -0.18 8.48
N LYS A 196 -18.09 0.63 8.82
CA LYS A 196 -17.99 2.01 8.33
C LYS A 196 -17.03 2.09 7.15
N SER A 197 -17.56 2.45 6.00
CA SER A 197 -16.76 2.73 4.79
C SER A 197 -17.33 3.95 4.06
N VAL A 198 -16.55 4.54 3.14
CA VAL A 198 -17.03 5.65 2.32
C VAL A 198 -18.25 5.25 1.48
N PRO A 199 -18.24 4.11 0.76
CA PRO A 199 -19.42 3.66 0.05
C PRO A 199 -20.65 3.48 0.94
N GLN A 200 -20.47 2.86 2.11
CA GLN A 200 -21.56 2.64 3.07
C GLN A 200 -22.16 3.97 3.58
N ALA A 201 -21.30 4.96 3.83
CA ALA A 201 -21.74 6.23 4.42
C ALA A 201 -22.35 7.21 3.41
N PHE A 202 -21.87 7.23 2.16
CA PHE A 202 -22.19 8.24 1.17
C PHE A 202 -22.80 7.70 -0.14
N GLY A 203 -22.85 6.37 -0.28
CA GLY A 203 -23.31 5.69 -1.49
C GLY A 203 -22.21 5.50 -2.55
N LEU A 204 -22.52 4.67 -3.56
CA LEU A 204 -21.57 4.28 -4.59
C LEU A 204 -21.15 5.44 -5.48
N ASP A 205 -22.08 6.29 -5.90
CA ASP A 205 -21.77 7.44 -6.78
C ASP A 205 -20.80 8.42 -6.11
N ALA A 206 -21.06 8.78 -4.84
CA ALA A 206 -20.17 9.65 -4.07
C ALA A 206 -18.78 9.03 -3.85
N ALA A 207 -18.72 7.71 -3.62
CA ALA A 207 -17.46 6.97 -3.50
C ALA A 207 -16.63 7.06 -4.78
N PHE A 208 -17.24 6.88 -5.95
CA PHE A 208 -16.57 7.02 -7.25
C PHE A 208 -16.08 8.45 -7.50
N TRP A 209 -16.88 9.47 -7.15
CA TRP A 209 -16.44 10.85 -7.28
C TRP A 209 -15.27 11.19 -6.34
N LEU A 210 -15.34 10.73 -5.08
CA LEU A 210 -14.23 10.91 -4.14
C LEU A 210 -12.95 10.25 -4.64
N ALA A 211 -13.02 9.01 -5.13
CA ALA A 211 -11.87 8.31 -5.67
C ALA A 211 -11.26 9.04 -6.87
N ARG A 212 -12.09 9.57 -7.79
CA ARG A 212 -11.61 10.41 -8.90
C ARG A 212 -10.89 11.66 -8.40
N ALA A 213 -11.48 12.37 -7.44
CA ALA A 213 -10.86 13.56 -6.86
C ALA A 213 -9.50 13.24 -6.20
N MET A 214 -9.41 12.12 -5.48
CA MET A 214 -8.16 11.66 -4.88
C MET A 214 -7.11 11.32 -5.94
N HIS A 215 -7.48 10.64 -7.03
CA HIS A 215 -6.54 10.32 -8.12
C HIS A 215 -6.10 11.56 -8.89
N VAL A 216 -6.97 12.55 -9.12
CA VAL A 216 -6.59 13.85 -9.68
C VAL A 216 -5.60 14.57 -8.77
N GLY A 217 -5.87 14.58 -7.45
CA GLY A 217 -4.96 15.12 -6.45
C GLY A 217 -3.60 14.42 -6.44
N MET A 218 -3.58 13.10 -6.56
CA MET A 218 -2.34 12.33 -6.72
C MET A 218 -1.51 12.82 -7.92
N VAL A 219 -2.12 12.92 -9.11
CA VAL A 219 -1.42 13.38 -10.32
C VAL A 219 -0.88 14.79 -10.12
N GLY A 220 -1.63 15.70 -9.51
CA GLY A 220 -1.16 17.04 -9.16
C GLY A 220 0.04 17.02 -8.21
N LEU A 221 0.03 16.16 -7.19
CA LEU A 221 1.16 15.99 -6.27
C LEU A 221 2.38 15.38 -6.96
N LEU A 222 2.21 14.41 -7.87
CA LEU A 222 3.33 13.87 -8.66
C LEU A 222 3.95 14.93 -9.57
N ALA A 223 3.14 15.76 -10.22
CA ALA A 223 3.61 16.90 -11.02
C ALA A 223 4.38 17.92 -10.15
N TRP A 224 3.88 18.18 -8.95
CA TRP A 224 4.59 19.04 -7.98
C TRP A 224 5.90 18.41 -7.51
N LEU A 225 5.94 17.11 -7.23
CA LEU A 225 7.16 16.37 -6.87
C LEU A 225 8.24 16.52 -7.96
N VAL A 226 7.87 16.34 -9.24
CA VAL A 226 8.79 16.49 -10.38
C VAL A 226 9.42 17.88 -10.38
N ARG A 227 8.65 18.93 -10.12
CA ARG A 227 9.16 20.31 -9.99
C ARG A 227 10.06 20.50 -8.78
N LEU A 228 9.67 20.00 -7.60
CA LEU A 228 10.42 20.14 -6.36
C LEU A 228 11.80 19.50 -6.41
N PHE A 229 11.92 18.39 -7.10
CA PHE A 229 13.19 17.69 -7.28
C PHE A 229 13.93 18.09 -8.57
N ALA A 230 13.39 19.06 -9.33
CA ALA A 230 13.93 19.51 -10.61
C ALA A 230 14.22 18.34 -11.58
N LEU A 231 13.27 17.37 -11.65
CA LEU A 231 13.39 16.22 -12.54
C LEU A 231 13.11 16.62 -13.99
N GLY A 232 13.65 15.85 -14.93
CA GLY A 232 13.59 16.12 -16.35
C GLY A 232 12.35 15.58 -17.07
N GLY A 233 12.43 15.51 -18.39
CA GLY A 233 11.31 15.14 -19.27
C GLY A 233 10.81 13.71 -19.08
N LEU A 234 11.68 12.77 -18.69
CA LEU A 234 11.26 11.39 -18.43
C LEU A 234 10.31 11.30 -17.23
N ALA A 235 10.59 12.02 -16.15
CA ALA A 235 9.71 12.05 -14.99
C ALA A 235 8.33 12.67 -15.35
N TRP A 236 8.29 13.73 -16.18
CA TRP A 236 7.04 14.29 -16.69
C TRP A 236 6.27 13.30 -17.57
N ALA A 237 6.97 12.55 -18.43
CA ALA A 237 6.34 11.48 -19.22
C ALA A 237 5.74 10.41 -18.29
N GLY A 238 6.44 10.05 -17.21
CA GLY A 238 5.92 9.15 -16.18
C GLY A 238 4.61 9.64 -15.56
N VAL A 239 4.52 10.93 -15.20
CA VAL A 239 3.28 11.53 -14.68
C VAL A 239 2.16 11.47 -15.72
N ALA A 240 2.44 11.76 -16.98
CA ALA A 240 1.45 11.70 -18.05
C ALA A 240 0.92 10.27 -18.27
N VAL A 241 1.81 9.25 -18.25
CA VAL A 241 1.41 7.84 -18.38
C VAL A 241 0.56 7.40 -17.17
N VAL A 242 0.94 7.79 -15.94
CA VAL A 242 0.12 7.52 -14.73
C VAL A 242 -1.26 8.15 -14.88
N ALA A 243 -1.36 9.40 -15.31
CA ALA A 243 -2.64 10.06 -15.54
C ALA A 243 -3.51 9.32 -16.57
N ALA A 244 -2.92 8.89 -17.69
CA ALA A 244 -3.61 8.11 -18.73
C ALA A 244 -4.10 6.75 -18.18
N LEU A 245 -3.29 6.04 -17.38
CA LEU A 245 -3.67 4.78 -16.75
C LEU A 245 -4.83 4.96 -15.75
N LEU A 246 -4.82 6.03 -14.95
CA LEU A 246 -5.92 6.34 -14.04
C LEU A 246 -7.21 6.70 -14.79
N ILE A 247 -7.13 7.46 -15.88
CA ILE A 247 -8.28 7.72 -16.76
C ILE A 247 -8.85 6.41 -17.29
N TYR A 248 -7.97 5.51 -17.78
CA TYR A 248 -8.39 4.20 -18.26
C TYR A 248 -9.02 3.37 -17.14
N GLU A 249 -8.43 3.33 -15.93
CA GLU A 249 -9.01 2.66 -14.77
C GLU A 249 -10.45 3.10 -14.51
N HIS A 250 -10.68 4.41 -14.43
CA HIS A 250 -12.00 4.97 -14.20
C HIS A 250 -12.97 4.81 -15.38
N SER A 251 -12.49 4.49 -16.58
CA SER A 251 -13.35 4.25 -17.75
C SER A 251 -13.91 2.84 -17.80
N ILE A 252 -13.19 1.86 -17.19
CA ILE A 252 -13.58 0.44 -17.23
C ILE A 252 -14.44 -0.01 -16.06
N ILE A 253 -14.65 0.85 -15.05
CA ILE A 253 -15.46 0.59 -13.86
C ILE A 253 -16.49 1.71 -13.65
N SER A 254 -17.66 1.36 -13.12
CA SER A 254 -18.68 2.34 -12.78
C SER A 254 -19.46 1.90 -11.54
N PRO A 255 -20.22 2.81 -10.87
CA PRO A 255 -21.08 2.45 -9.75
C PRO A 255 -22.10 1.34 -10.06
N ARG A 256 -22.46 1.21 -11.35
CA ARG A 256 -23.44 0.22 -11.84
C ARG A 256 -22.79 -1.06 -12.36
N ASP A 257 -21.47 -1.07 -12.61
CA ASP A 257 -20.74 -2.25 -13.09
C ASP A 257 -19.39 -2.40 -12.42
N LEU A 258 -19.32 -3.29 -11.43
CA LEU A 258 -18.13 -3.60 -10.63
C LEU A 258 -17.39 -4.87 -11.12
N ARG A 259 -17.81 -5.51 -12.25
CA ARG A 259 -17.25 -6.80 -12.69
C ARG A 259 -15.76 -6.73 -12.99
N ARG A 260 -15.25 -5.59 -13.45
CA ARG A 260 -13.83 -5.38 -13.77
C ARG A 260 -13.02 -4.81 -12.60
N MET A 261 -13.62 -4.66 -11.41
CA MET A 261 -12.96 -4.04 -10.25
C MET A 261 -11.65 -4.76 -9.87
N ASN A 262 -11.61 -6.09 -9.92
CA ASN A 262 -10.39 -6.82 -9.60
C ASN A 262 -9.26 -6.54 -10.61
N ALA A 263 -9.57 -6.43 -11.91
CA ALA A 263 -8.58 -6.09 -12.93
C ALA A 263 -8.08 -4.64 -12.75
N ALA A 264 -8.98 -3.68 -12.51
CA ALA A 264 -8.63 -2.31 -12.20
C ALA A 264 -7.73 -2.25 -10.95
N PHE A 265 -8.16 -2.89 -9.85
CA PHE A 265 -7.44 -2.85 -8.59
C PHE A 265 -6.04 -3.49 -8.66
N PHE A 266 -5.91 -4.70 -9.20
CA PHE A 266 -4.64 -5.44 -9.11
C PHE A 266 -3.70 -5.15 -10.27
N THR A 267 -4.20 -5.19 -11.51
CA THR A 267 -3.34 -5.07 -12.67
C THR A 267 -2.92 -3.63 -12.92
N LEU A 268 -3.88 -2.70 -12.99
CA LEU A 268 -3.56 -1.31 -13.33
C LEU A 268 -2.76 -0.62 -12.22
N ASN A 269 -3.12 -0.81 -10.96
CA ASN A 269 -2.38 -0.20 -9.85
C ASN A 269 -0.96 -0.77 -9.69
N GLY A 270 -0.75 -2.07 -9.98
CA GLY A 270 0.57 -2.64 -10.07
C GLY A 270 1.42 -2.00 -11.19
N VAL A 271 0.82 -1.80 -12.37
CA VAL A 271 1.49 -1.15 -13.51
C VAL A 271 1.81 0.32 -13.19
N ILE A 272 0.87 1.08 -12.61
CA ILE A 272 1.06 2.50 -12.26
C ILE A 272 2.30 2.69 -11.39
N SER A 273 2.45 1.89 -10.33
CA SER A 273 3.58 2.03 -9.41
C SER A 273 4.93 1.73 -10.05
N VAL A 274 5.00 0.64 -10.84
CA VAL A 274 6.23 0.22 -11.54
C VAL A 274 6.62 1.21 -12.63
N VAL A 275 5.64 1.66 -13.41
CA VAL A 275 5.87 2.63 -14.50
C VAL A 275 6.38 3.95 -13.94
N PHE A 276 5.72 4.50 -12.90
CA PHE A 276 6.19 5.74 -12.29
C PHE A 276 7.61 5.62 -11.75
N PHE A 277 7.92 4.54 -11.02
CA PHE A 277 9.27 4.27 -10.55
C PHE A 277 10.27 4.19 -11.70
N GLY A 278 9.95 3.45 -12.78
CA GLY A 278 10.84 3.29 -13.93
C GLY A 278 11.20 4.62 -14.58
N PHE A 279 10.22 5.49 -14.80
CA PHE A 279 10.45 6.81 -15.39
C PHE A 279 11.27 7.72 -14.47
N VAL A 280 10.97 7.77 -13.17
CA VAL A 280 11.74 8.60 -12.22
C VAL A 280 13.16 8.07 -12.05
N ALA A 281 13.33 6.76 -11.94
CA ALA A 281 14.66 6.15 -11.82
C ALA A 281 15.51 6.41 -13.08
N ALA A 282 14.93 6.25 -14.27
CA ALA A 282 15.62 6.56 -15.52
C ALA A 282 16.00 8.05 -15.60
N ASP A 283 15.09 8.94 -15.21
CA ASP A 283 15.35 10.38 -15.21
C ASP A 283 16.53 10.74 -14.28
N VAL A 284 16.52 10.23 -13.04
CA VAL A 284 17.59 10.48 -12.05
C VAL A 284 18.94 9.90 -12.47
N LEU A 285 18.93 8.79 -13.22
CA LEU A 285 20.17 8.11 -13.63
C LEU A 285 20.78 8.71 -14.89
N LEU A 286 19.96 9.22 -15.82
CA LEU A 286 20.40 9.74 -17.11
C LEU A 286 20.71 11.25 -17.09
N HIS A 287 20.17 11.99 -16.12
CA HIS A 287 20.40 13.44 -15.98
C HIS A 287 21.35 13.74 -14.80
N LYS A 288 22.39 12.91 -14.65
CA LYS A 288 23.49 13.19 -13.73
C LYS A 288 24.44 14.26 -14.25
#